data_5acc02029c8340224775191368b19353
#
_entry.id   5acc02029c8340224775191368b19353
#
_cell.length_a   1.000
_cell.length_b   1.000
_cell.length_c   1.000
_cell.angle_alpha   90.00
_cell.angle_beta   90.00
_cell.angle_gamma   90.00
#
_symmetry.space_group_name_H-M   'P 1'
#
loop_
_entity.id
_entity.type
_entity.pdbx_description
1 polymer ?
#
loop_
_entity_poly.entity_id
_entity_poly.type
_entity_poly.pdbx_seq_one_letter_code
_entity_poly.pdbx_strand_id
1 'polypeptide(L)'
;MSLNNKRFNSDFHNGIPHWKFQRISAIINMPLIIWFVYSLVTFSDYSYYSVTEWVKSPINCILIISMFASIFYHSSLGIQVVIEDYISEIKSRAFLLNFSKLIIFFLFIVSFGSIINIYIK
;
A
#
# COMPACT_ATOMS: atom_id res chain seq x y z
N MET A 1 -11.18 32.22 -24.23
CA MET A 1 -10.58 32.40 -22.90
C MET A 1 -11.23 31.55 -21.78
N SER A 2 -12.44 31.00 -21.97
CA SER A 2 -13.14 30.22 -20.91
C SER A 2 -12.78 28.74 -20.80
N LEU A 3 -12.29 28.11 -21.86
CA LEU A 3 -11.99 26.66 -21.88
C LEU A 3 -10.68 26.29 -21.15
N ASN A 4 -9.71 27.21 -21.12
CA ASN A 4 -8.42 26.96 -20.46
C ASN A 4 -8.55 27.02 -18.92
N ASN A 5 -9.47 27.84 -18.42
CA ASN A 5 -9.71 27.99 -16.98
C ASN A 5 -10.47 26.81 -16.36
N LYS A 6 -11.33 26.12 -17.15
CA LYS A 6 -12.05 24.91 -16.69
C LYS A 6 -11.12 23.69 -16.60
N ARG A 7 -10.14 23.54 -17.52
CA ARG A 7 -9.13 22.47 -17.46
C ARG A 7 -8.18 22.67 -16.29
N PHE A 8 -7.69 23.88 -16.09
CA PHE A 8 -6.81 24.19 -14.97
C PHE A 8 -7.46 23.94 -13.61
N ASN A 9 -8.74 24.29 -13.45
CA ASN A 9 -9.47 24.04 -12.21
C ASN A 9 -9.81 22.55 -11.99
N SER A 10 -10.06 21.76 -13.05
CA SER A 10 -10.30 20.32 -12.91
C SER A 10 -9.03 19.56 -12.50
N ASP A 11 -7.88 19.93 -13.03
CA ASP A 11 -6.60 19.30 -12.70
C ASP A 11 -6.17 19.64 -11.26
N PHE A 12 -6.45 20.86 -10.81
CA PHE A 12 -6.18 21.28 -9.42
C PHE A 12 -7.10 20.58 -8.42
N HIS A 13 -8.36 20.33 -8.77
CA HIS A 13 -9.33 19.67 -7.89
C HIS A 13 -9.06 18.17 -7.75
N ASN A 14 -8.46 17.53 -8.76
CA ASN A 14 -8.13 16.11 -8.74
C ASN A 14 -6.77 15.80 -8.08
N GLY A 15 -5.85 16.76 -8.04
CA GLY A 15 -4.52 16.57 -7.44
C GLY A 15 -4.49 16.65 -5.91
N ILE A 16 -5.37 17.48 -5.30
CA ILE A 16 -5.39 17.70 -3.86
C ILE A 16 -5.82 16.45 -3.06
N PRO A 17 -6.86 15.66 -3.45
CA PRO A 17 -7.22 14.43 -2.75
C PRO A 17 -6.09 13.39 -2.77
N HIS A 18 -5.41 13.20 -3.91
CA HIS A 18 -4.32 12.25 -4.08
C HIS A 18 -3.15 12.52 -3.12
N TRP A 19 -2.72 13.76 -3.04
CA TRP A 19 -1.64 14.20 -2.16
C TRP A 19 -1.98 14.01 -0.68
N LYS A 20 -3.24 14.26 -0.27
CA LYS A 20 -3.69 14.02 1.11
C LYS A 20 -3.66 12.53 1.46
N PHE A 21 -4.18 11.66 0.61
CA PHE A 21 -4.19 10.22 0.84
C PHE A 21 -2.77 9.64 0.90
N GLN A 22 -1.85 10.13 0.09
CA GLN A 22 -0.46 9.72 0.14
C GLN A 22 0.18 10.05 1.50
N ARG A 23 -0.06 11.24 2.04
CA ARG A 23 0.46 11.62 3.35
C ARG A 23 -0.20 10.88 4.50
N ILE A 24 -1.52 10.72 4.48
CA ILE A 24 -2.24 9.96 5.50
C ILE A 24 -1.74 8.52 5.55
N SER A 25 -1.61 7.86 4.41
CA SER A 25 -1.10 6.49 4.33
C SER A 25 0.35 6.38 4.84
N ALA A 26 1.20 7.37 4.56
CA ALA A 26 2.56 7.42 5.10
C ALA A 26 2.57 7.52 6.64
N ILE A 27 1.72 8.38 7.21
CA ILE A 27 1.59 8.54 8.67
C ILE A 27 1.11 7.24 9.33
N ILE A 28 0.20 6.51 8.70
CA ILE A 28 -0.27 5.21 9.20
C ILE A 28 0.82 4.15 9.09
N ASN A 29 1.61 4.15 8.01
CA ASN A 29 2.70 3.20 7.80
C ASN A 29 3.79 3.31 8.86
N MET A 30 4.14 4.52 9.30
CA MET A 30 5.25 4.73 10.23
C MET A 30 5.12 3.92 11.52
N PRO A 31 4.02 4.05 12.31
CA PRO A 31 3.87 3.27 13.54
C PRO A 31 3.78 1.77 13.30
N LEU A 32 3.16 1.32 12.20
CA LEU A 32 3.05 -0.09 11.86
C LEU A 32 4.41 -0.71 11.51
N ILE A 33 5.24 0.00 10.76
CA ILE A 33 6.59 -0.45 10.41
C ILE A 33 7.49 -0.45 11.66
N ILE A 34 7.42 0.58 12.51
CA ILE A 34 8.19 0.64 13.76
C ILE A 34 7.80 -0.52 14.67
N TRP A 35 6.50 -0.79 14.83
CA TRP A 35 6.02 -1.94 15.59
C TRP A 35 6.54 -3.27 15.02
N PHE A 36 6.50 -3.44 13.70
CA PHE A 36 6.95 -4.66 13.04
C PHE A 36 8.46 -4.87 13.23
N VAL A 37 9.27 -3.84 12.99
CA VAL A 37 10.73 -3.89 13.20
C VAL A 37 11.06 -4.17 14.65
N TYR A 38 10.39 -3.51 15.59
CA TYR A 38 10.57 -3.77 17.03
C TYR A 38 10.22 -5.24 17.36
N SER A 39 9.12 -5.76 16.84
CA SER A 39 8.76 -7.16 17.03
C SER A 39 9.82 -8.10 16.50
N LEU A 40 10.36 -7.85 15.31
CA LEU A 40 11.44 -8.69 14.75
C LEU A 40 12.71 -8.64 15.59
N VAL A 41 13.13 -7.46 16.05
CA VAL A 41 14.37 -7.32 16.84
C VAL A 41 14.25 -7.98 18.22
N THR A 42 13.04 -8.05 18.76
CA THR A 42 12.77 -8.67 20.08
C THR A 42 12.55 -10.19 20.02
N PHE A 43 12.50 -10.79 18.83
CA PHE A 43 12.48 -12.24 18.71
C PHE A 43 13.74 -12.86 19.30
N SER A 44 13.58 -13.80 20.23
CA SER A 44 14.65 -14.60 20.79
C SER A 44 15.04 -15.79 19.90
N ASP A 45 14.13 -16.25 19.05
CA ASP A 45 14.28 -17.39 18.17
C ASP A 45 13.54 -17.17 16.87
N TYR A 46 14.25 -17.25 15.72
CA TYR A 46 13.71 -17.10 14.37
C TYR A 46 13.31 -18.45 13.73
N SER A 47 13.05 -19.48 14.53
CA SER A 47 12.55 -20.75 14.02
C SER A 47 11.18 -20.56 13.33
N TYR A 48 10.89 -21.42 12.36
CA TYR A 48 9.59 -21.44 11.71
C TYR A 48 8.43 -21.53 12.70
N TYR A 49 8.61 -22.34 13.75
CA TYR A 49 7.61 -22.50 14.80
C TYR A 49 7.34 -21.19 15.56
N SER A 50 8.39 -20.53 16.03
CA SER A 50 8.25 -19.27 16.79
C SER A 50 7.59 -18.17 15.97
N VAL A 51 7.98 -18.02 14.70
CA VAL A 51 7.39 -17.01 13.80
C VAL A 51 5.92 -17.32 13.52
N THR A 52 5.56 -18.59 13.26
CA THR A 52 4.18 -18.97 13.00
C THR A 52 3.29 -18.77 14.23
N GLU A 53 3.75 -19.12 15.43
CA GLU A 53 3.01 -18.88 16.68
C GLU A 53 2.81 -17.38 16.93
N TRP A 54 3.81 -16.57 16.61
CA TRP A 54 3.67 -15.11 16.71
C TRP A 54 2.60 -14.56 15.76
N VAL A 55 2.55 -15.03 14.50
CA VAL A 55 1.53 -14.66 13.52
C VAL A 55 0.14 -15.12 13.93
N LYS A 56 0.01 -16.29 14.61
CA LYS A 56 -1.26 -16.82 15.12
C LYS A 56 -1.89 -15.99 16.25
N SER A 57 -1.13 -15.12 16.89
CA SER A 57 -1.73 -14.15 17.82
C SER A 57 -2.71 -13.24 17.07
N PRO A 58 -3.98 -13.12 17.51
CA PRO A 58 -4.98 -12.31 16.82
C PRO A 58 -4.56 -10.86 16.61
N ILE A 59 -3.90 -10.28 17.59
CA ILE A 59 -3.40 -8.90 17.54
C ILE A 59 -2.33 -8.77 16.47
N ASN A 60 -1.35 -9.67 16.45
CA ASN A 60 -0.27 -9.63 15.46
C ASN A 60 -0.80 -9.88 14.04
N CYS A 61 -1.71 -10.82 13.89
CA CYS A 61 -2.37 -11.09 12.60
C CYS A 61 -3.06 -9.83 12.04
N ILE A 62 -3.86 -9.16 12.86
CA ILE A 62 -4.55 -7.92 12.46
C ILE A 62 -3.55 -6.81 12.12
N LEU A 63 -2.51 -6.63 12.93
CA LEU A 63 -1.50 -5.59 12.69
C LEU A 63 -0.68 -5.86 11.43
N ILE A 64 -0.32 -7.11 11.15
CA ILE A 64 0.38 -7.49 9.91
C ILE A 64 -0.50 -7.23 8.69
N ILE A 65 -1.76 -7.65 8.71
CA ILE A 65 -2.71 -7.40 7.62
C ILE A 65 -2.89 -5.91 7.39
N SER A 66 -3.05 -5.13 8.46
CA SER A 66 -3.19 -3.66 8.39
C SER A 66 -1.93 -3.01 7.81
N MET A 67 -0.75 -3.50 8.19
CA MET A 67 0.52 -3.04 7.66
C MET A 67 0.63 -3.31 6.15
N PHE A 68 0.36 -4.52 5.69
CA PHE A 68 0.37 -4.85 4.27
C PHE A 68 -0.64 -4.03 3.48
N ALA A 69 -1.88 -3.91 3.97
CA ALA A 69 -2.91 -3.10 3.32
C ALA A 69 -2.45 -1.64 3.16
N SER A 70 -1.89 -1.05 4.22
CA SER A 70 -1.41 0.32 4.21
C SER A 70 -0.19 0.53 3.30
N ILE A 71 0.77 -0.41 3.30
CA ILE A 71 1.96 -0.36 2.44
C ILE A 71 1.54 -0.48 0.96
N PHE A 72 0.71 -1.45 0.60
CA PHE A 72 0.27 -1.63 -0.78
C PHE A 72 -0.55 -0.45 -1.29
N TYR A 73 -1.41 0.11 -0.43
CA TYR A 73 -2.16 1.31 -0.76
C TYR A 73 -1.24 2.52 -1.00
N HIS A 74 -0.30 2.77 -0.09
CA HIS A 74 0.69 3.84 -0.23
C HIS A 74 1.55 3.68 -1.49
N SER A 75 2.00 2.46 -1.76
CA SER A 75 2.78 2.12 -2.97
C SER A 75 1.98 2.34 -4.25
N SER A 76 0.69 1.99 -4.25
CA SER A 76 -0.21 2.24 -5.38
C SER A 76 -0.31 3.72 -5.71
N LEU A 77 -0.48 4.55 -4.69
CA LEU A 77 -0.52 6.01 -4.86
C LEU A 77 0.82 6.57 -5.37
N GLY A 78 1.94 6.07 -4.83
CA GLY A 78 3.28 6.50 -5.24
C GLY A 78 3.59 6.13 -6.70
N ILE A 79 3.29 4.90 -7.11
CA ILE A 79 3.47 4.45 -8.50
C ILE A 79 2.58 5.25 -9.45
N GLN A 80 1.36 5.57 -9.05
CA GLN A 80 0.45 6.39 -9.84
C GLN A 80 1.06 7.77 -10.12
N VAL A 81 1.59 8.46 -9.13
CA VAL A 81 2.23 9.77 -9.30
C VAL A 81 3.41 9.67 -10.28
N VAL A 82 4.27 8.66 -10.13
CA VAL A 82 5.42 8.46 -11.03
C VAL A 82 4.95 8.22 -12.47
N ILE A 83 3.96 7.37 -12.69
CA ILE A 83 3.44 7.10 -14.05
C ILE A 83 2.83 8.38 -14.65
N GLU A 84 2.07 9.15 -13.87
CA GLU A 84 1.44 10.39 -14.33
C GLU A 84 2.46 11.47 -14.71
N ASP A 85 3.58 11.55 -13.97
CA ASP A 85 4.63 12.53 -14.20
C ASP A 85 5.54 12.19 -15.40
N TYR A 86 5.85 10.91 -15.60
CA TYR A 86 6.82 10.50 -16.61
C TYR A 86 6.20 10.01 -17.93
N ILE A 87 4.96 9.59 -17.94
CA ILE A 87 4.28 9.07 -19.14
C ILE A 87 3.29 10.10 -19.68
N SER A 88 3.65 10.75 -20.79
CA SER A 88 2.81 11.78 -21.43
C SER A 88 1.71 11.18 -22.32
N GLU A 89 1.93 10.00 -22.91
CA GLU A 89 0.96 9.36 -23.79
C GLU A 89 -0.22 8.79 -23.01
N ILE A 90 -1.43 9.22 -23.35
CA ILE A 90 -2.66 8.90 -22.61
C ILE A 90 -2.95 7.38 -22.57
N LYS A 91 -2.76 6.68 -23.70
CA LYS A 91 -3.03 5.24 -23.79
C LYS A 91 -2.04 4.42 -22.96
N SER A 92 -0.75 4.70 -23.08
CA SER A 92 0.31 4.04 -22.32
C SER A 92 0.17 4.32 -20.83
N ARG A 93 -0.17 5.56 -20.46
CA ARG A 93 -0.43 5.94 -19.07
C ARG A 93 -1.59 5.14 -18.48
N ALA A 94 -2.74 5.10 -19.17
CA ALA A 94 -3.90 4.35 -18.72
C ALA A 94 -3.61 2.84 -18.57
N PHE A 95 -2.89 2.26 -19.51
CA PHE A 95 -2.48 0.85 -19.46
C PHE A 95 -1.58 0.58 -18.25
N LEU A 96 -0.53 1.38 -18.04
CA LEU A 96 0.42 1.20 -16.94
C LEU A 96 -0.25 1.42 -15.57
N LEU A 97 -1.15 2.39 -15.44
CA LEU A 97 -1.92 2.61 -14.22
C LEU A 97 -2.81 1.41 -13.87
N ASN A 98 -3.54 0.88 -14.84
CA ASN A 98 -4.40 -0.27 -14.61
C ASN A 98 -3.58 -1.54 -14.32
N PHE A 99 -2.49 -1.75 -15.03
CA PHE A 99 -1.60 -2.89 -14.85
C PHE A 99 -0.93 -2.86 -13.47
N SER A 100 -0.40 -1.72 -13.04
CA SER A 100 0.21 -1.58 -11.71
C SER A 100 -0.79 -1.81 -10.57
N LYS A 101 -2.01 -1.29 -10.69
CA LYS A 101 -3.09 -1.52 -9.71
C LYS A 101 -3.46 -3.00 -9.62
N LEU A 102 -3.52 -3.68 -10.75
CA LEU A 102 -3.82 -5.12 -10.81
C LEU A 102 -2.72 -5.95 -10.11
N ILE A 103 -1.45 -5.64 -10.37
CA ILE A 103 -0.32 -6.31 -9.71
C ILE A 103 -0.37 -6.10 -8.21
N ILE A 104 -0.54 -4.85 -7.75
CA ILE A 104 -0.58 -4.54 -6.32
C ILE A 104 -1.75 -5.24 -5.64
N PHE A 105 -2.92 -5.25 -6.27
CA PHE A 105 -4.09 -5.97 -5.76
C PHE A 105 -3.83 -7.47 -5.66
N PHE A 106 -3.23 -8.07 -6.67
CA PHE A 106 -2.86 -9.49 -6.66
C PHE A 106 -1.87 -9.82 -5.53
N LEU A 107 -0.83 -9.00 -5.37
CA LEU A 107 0.14 -9.17 -4.28
C LEU A 107 -0.51 -9.04 -2.90
N PHE A 108 -1.45 -8.12 -2.75
CA PHE A 108 -2.22 -7.98 -1.51
C PHE A 108 -3.04 -9.24 -1.20
N ILE A 109 -3.75 -9.78 -2.19
CA ILE A 109 -4.57 -11.00 -2.02
C ILE A 109 -3.69 -12.19 -1.64
N VAL A 110 -2.54 -12.37 -2.29
CA VAL A 110 -1.58 -13.45 -1.96
C VAL A 110 -1.05 -13.29 -0.54
N SER A 111 -0.65 -12.07 -0.15
CA SER A 111 -0.16 -11.78 1.21
C SER A 111 -1.24 -12.03 2.26
N PHE A 112 -2.44 -11.52 2.02
CA PHE A 112 -3.60 -11.73 2.90
C PHE A 112 -3.93 -13.21 3.08
N GLY A 113 -4.04 -13.96 1.97
CA GLY A 113 -4.32 -15.39 1.98
C GLY A 113 -3.24 -16.20 2.72
N SER A 114 -1.97 -15.82 2.57
CA SER A 114 -0.85 -16.46 3.27
C SER A 114 -0.93 -16.26 4.78
N ILE A 115 -1.22 -15.04 5.22
CA ILE A 115 -1.34 -14.70 6.65
C ILE A 115 -2.52 -15.46 7.26
N ILE A 116 -3.68 -15.47 6.61
CA ILE A 116 -4.87 -16.19 7.07
C ILE A 116 -4.62 -17.69 7.10
N ASN A 117 -3.93 -18.25 6.12
CA ASN A 117 -3.57 -19.68 6.12
C ASN A 117 -2.69 -20.06 7.32
N ILE A 118 -1.73 -19.20 7.70
CA ILE A 118 -0.92 -19.41 8.90
C ILE A 118 -1.77 -19.30 10.17
N TYR A 119 -2.66 -18.32 10.21
CA TYR A 119 -3.53 -18.07 11.38
C TYR A 119 -4.49 -19.24 11.68
N ILE A 120 -5.01 -19.89 10.62
CA ILE A 120 -5.99 -20.99 10.77
C ILE A 120 -5.31 -22.34 11.06
N LYS A 121 -4.08 -22.55 10.62
CA LYS A 121 -3.32 -23.81 10.89
C LYS A 121 -2.75 -23.86 12.29
#